data_9ea22112be4766d3c91056592bae81ba
#
_entry.id   9ea22112be4766d3c91056592bae81ba
#
_cell.length_a   1.000
_cell.length_b   1.000
_cell.length_c   1.000
_cell.angle_alpha   90.00
_cell.angle_beta   90.00
_cell.angle_gamma   90.00
#
_symmetry.space_group_name_H-M   'P 1'
#
loop_
_entity.id
_entity.type
_entity.pdbx_description
1 polymer ?
#
loop_
_entity_poly.entity_id
_entity_poly.type
_entity_poly.pdbx_seq_one_letter_code
_entity_poly.pdbx_strand_id
1 'polypeptide(L)'
;MTLLYAKEGNHRYTQGFSPSAALVISPIEPLSLKITYSQVTRGVMPGDGVYMRQNDLRYAKNIKPEVGSNAEFNIDYSSQYFSGRAAAFYQALDNFISQYAQNLIVTNLSQAIRIYGYEVGGTFRYKGVSLNVGISRTWPTTRGYLMADSYELAASTGNVFIIKLDYTIPKTGINLAWLSRFVTGLDYCGFDIYLPNYGTAEKPKTPTDLAKCGSQLGLVHMHKPGYGVSNFYINWSPKTKSRWKGLLLSAVFNNVFNKFYVDQTSPYVMSPDMPGTDAVKRAIAEPGFNARFEVAYKW
;
A
#
# COMPACT_ATOMS: atom_id res chain seq x y z
N MET A 1 -24.46 -5.74 10.95
CA MET A 1 -24.72 -5.77 12.40
C MET A 1 -23.55 -6.47 13.06
N THR A 2 -22.72 -5.75 13.80
CA THR A 2 -21.55 -6.32 14.45
C THR A 2 -21.80 -6.34 15.96
N LEU A 3 -21.85 -7.52 16.56
CA LEU A 3 -21.99 -7.71 18.00
C LEU A 3 -20.64 -7.50 18.67
N LEU A 4 -20.55 -6.51 19.55
CA LEU A 4 -19.42 -6.32 20.44
C LEU A 4 -19.57 -7.19 21.68
N TYR A 5 -18.62 -8.09 21.88
CA TYR A 5 -18.52 -8.84 23.13
C TYR A 5 -17.94 -7.93 24.22
N ALA A 6 -18.78 -7.46 25.13
CA ALA A 6 -18.32 -6.80 26.35
C ALA A 6 -18.36 -7.79 27.50
N LYS A 7 -17.40 -7.71 28.42
CA LYS A 7 -17.22 -8.56 29.60
C LYS A 7 -18.45 -8.57 30.55
N GLU A 8 -19.46 -7.75 30.30
CA GLU A 8 -20.64 -7.56 31.10
C GLU A 8 -21.95 -7.39 30.31
N GLY A 9 -22.13 -8.17 29.23
CA GLY A 9 -23.42 -8.27 28.56
C GLY A 9 -23.94 -7.02 27.84
N ASN A 10 -23.13 -5.96 27.69
CA ASN A 10 -23.51 -4.77 26.96
C ASN A 10 -23.39 -4.98 25.48
N HIS A 11 -24.53 -5.19 24.81
CA HIS A 11 -24.61 -5.23 23.36
C HIS A 11 -24.51 -3.80 22.81
N ARG A 12 -23.51 -3.53 21.97
CA ARG A 12 -23.44 -2.27 21.21
C ARG A 12 -23.79 -2.55 19.75
N TYR A 13 -24.74 -1.80 19.26
CA TYR A 13 -25.12 -1.81 17.85
C TYR A 13 -24.51 -0.59 17.19
N THR A 14 -23.76 -0.80 16.11
CA THR A 14 -23.36 0.27 15.22
C THR A 14 -24.15 0.14 13.92
N GLN A 15 -24.83 1.21 13.55
CA GLN A 15 -25.55 1.30 12.27
C GLN A 15 -24.80 2.28 11.38
N GLY A 16 -24.77 2.00 10.09
CA GLY A 16 -24.16 2.87 9.11
C GLY A 16 -24.77 2.68 7.72
N PHE A 17 -24.82 3.76 6.98
CA PHE A 17 -25.24 3.76 5.58
C PHE A 17 -23.99 3.71 4.71
N SER A 18 -23.96 2.79 3.74
CA SER A 18 -22.80 2.53 2.87
C SER A 18 -23.22 2.65 1.40
N PRO A 19 -23.46 3.87 0.90
CA PRO A 19 -23.87 4.09 -0.48
C PRO A 19 -22.70 3.91 -1.45
N SER A 20 -23.01 3.51 -2.70
CA SER A 20 -22.06 3.53 -3.80
C SER A 20 -22.76 3.95 -5.10
N ALA A 21 -22.03 4.67 -5.94
CA ALA A 21 -22.48 5.08 -7.26
C ALA A 21 -21.31 5.07 -8.25
N ALA A 22 -21.62 4.78 -9.51
CA ALA A 22 -20.65 4.84 -10.60
C ALA A 22 -21.31 5.41 -11.84
N LEU A 23 -20.58 6.30 -12.55
CA LEU A 23 -20.93 6.81 -13.86
C LEU A 23 -19.84 6.40 -14.85
N VAL A 24 -20.23 5.77 -15.94
CA VAL A 24 -19.32 5.39 -17.02
C VAL A 24 -19.80 6.05 -18.30
N ILE A 25 -18.91 6.73 -19.00
CA ILE A 25 -19.16 7.39 -20.27
C ILE A 25 -18.12 6.91 -21.27
N SER A 26 -18.55 6.42 -22.41
CA SER A 26 -17.68 5.99 -23.51
C SER A 26 -17.95 6.90 -24.74
N PRO A 27 -17.26 8.05 -24.82
CA PRO A 27 -17.51 9.02 -25.87
C PRO A 27 -17.13 8.51 -27.28
N ILE A 28 -16.17 7.61 -27.35
CA ILE A 28 -15.74 6.85 -28.53
C ILE A 28 -15.38 5.42 -28.10
N GLU A 29 -15.48 4.46 -29.02
CA GLU A 29 -15.26 3.03 -28.72
C GLU A 29 -14.01 2.71 -27.93
N PRO A 30 -12.80 3.27 -28.23
CA PRO A 30 -11.58 2.93 -27.49
C PRO A 30 -11.43 3.66 -26.15
N LEU A 31 -12.30 4.61 -25.79
CA LEU A 31 -12.15 5.49 -24.63
C LEU A 31 -13.31 5.32 -23.65
N SER A 32 -12.98 5.05 -22.39
CA SER A 32 -13.94 5.01 -21.28
C SER A 32 -13.50 5.96 -20.17
N LEU A 33 -14.44 6.76 -19.70
CA LEU A 33 -14.30 7.66 -18.55
C LEU A 33 -15.20 7.12 -17.45
N LYS A 34 -14.66 6.95 -16.24
CA LYS A 34 -15.40 6.41 -15.11
C LYS A 34 -15.20 7.28 -13.88
N ILE A 35 -16.30 7.67 -13.24
CA ILE A 35 -16.32 8.31 -11.93
C ILE A 35 -17.01 7.37 -10.98
N THR A 36 -16.40 7.11 -9.82
CA THR A 36 -16.99 6.29 -8.76
C THR A 36 -16.96 7.02 -7.44
N TYR A 37 -17.99 6.78 -6.66
CA TYR A 37 -18.03 7.14 -5.24
C TYR A 37 -18.53 5.94 -4.45
N SER A 38 -17.92 5.67 -3.31
CA SER A 38 -18.39 4.69 -2.35
C SER A 38 -18.11 5.13 -0.92
N GLN A 39 -19.02 4.79 -0.03
CA GLN A 39 -18.85 4.96 1.41
C GLN A 39 -19.05 3.62 2.08
N VAL A 40 -18.21 3.32 3.06
CA VAL A 40 -18.32 2.13 3.90
C VAL A 40 -18.31 2.56 5.37
N THR A 41 -19.26 2.05 6.10
CA THR A 41 -19.30 2.23 7.56
C THR A 41 -18.90 0.91 8.23
N ARG A 42 -17.86 0.96 9.04
CA ARG A 42 -17.33 -0.19 9.78
C ARG A 42 -17.53 0.02 11.27
N GLY A 43 -18.19 -0.93 11.93
CA GLY A 43 -18.18 -1.03 13.38
C GLY A 43 -16.99 -1.84 13.90
N VAL A 44 -16.97 -2.08 15.19
CA VAL A 44 -15.98 -2.96 15.82
C VAL A 44 -16.18 -4.40 15.36
N MET A 45 -15.12 -5.09 14.97
CA MET A 45 -15.17 -6.45 14.45
C MET A 45 -15.13 -7.51 15.56
N PRO A 46 -15.74 -8.71 15.37
CA PRO A 46 -15.65 -9.81 16.34
C PRO A 46 -14.21 -10.24 16.64
N GLY A 47 -13.30 -10.19 15.63
CA GLY A 47 -11.88 -10.47 15.80
C GLY A 47 -11.17 -9.50 16.73
N ASP A 48 -11.60 -8.26 16.76
CA ASP A 48 -11.06 -7.24 17.66
C ASP A 48 -11.29 -7.65 19.12
N GLY A 49 -12.41 -8.34 19.43
CA GLY A 49 -12.72 -8.82 20.77
C GLY A 49 -11.72 -9.87 21.30
N VAL A 50 -11.15 -10.71 20.45
CA VAL A 50 -10.12 -11.68 20.82
C VAL A 50 -8.83 -10.95 21.19
N TYR A 51 -8.37 -10.03 20.33
CA TYR A 51 -7.19 -9.20 20.55
C TYR A 51 -7.33 -8.39 21.85
N MET A 52 -8.48 -7.78 22.07
CA MET A 52 -8.76 -6.99 23.27
C MET A 52 -8.71 -7.81 24.56
N ARG A 53 -9.26 -9.03 24.53
CA ARG A 53 -9.21 -9.94 25.68
C ARG A 53 -7.78 -10.37 26.02
N GLN A 54 -6.99 -10.71 24.99
CA GLN A 54 -5.59 -11.12 25.17
C GLN A 54 -4.72 -10.03 25.77
N ASN A 55 -5.04 -8.77 25.50
CA ASN A 55 -4.27 -7.60 25.93
C ASN A 55 -4.96 -6.77 27.03
N ASP A 56 -6.04 -7.29 27.64
CA ASP A 56 -6.86 -6.62 28.67
C ASP A 56 -7.37 -5.22 28.26
N LEU A 57 -7.61 -5.03 26.96
CA LEU A 57 -8.05 -3.77 26.39
C LEU A 57 -9.58 -3.58 26.55
N ARG A 58 -10.01 -2.34 26.58
CA ARG A 58 -11.43 -1.94 26.63
C ARG A 58 -11.75 -0.89 25.58
N TYR A 59 -12.96 -0.93 25.05
CA TYR A 59 -13.43 0.15 24.19
C TYR A 59 -13.91 1.35 25.00
N ALA A 60 -13.62 2.54 24.48
CA ALA A 60 -14.19 3.78 25.01
C ALA A 60 -15.74 3.71 25.00
N LYS A 61 -16.41 4.31 26.00
CA LYS A 61 -17.87 4.30 26.11
C LYS A 61 -18.58 4.95 24.91
N ASN A 62 -17.93 5.93 24.27
CA ASN A 62 -18.47 6.73 23.17
C ASN A 62 -17.83 6.40 21.82
N ILE A 63 -17.34 5.17 21.63
CA ILE A 63 -16.73 4.77 20.37
C ILE A 63 -17.74 4.89 19.22
N LYS A 64 -17.32 5.51 18.13
CA LYS A 64 -18.11 5.72 16.92
C LYS A 64 -17.70 4.73 15.84
N PRO A 65 -18.58 4.37 14.90
CA PRO A 65 -18.19 3.61 13.73
C PRO A 65 -17.20 4.39 12.86
N GLU A 66 -16.28 3.68 12.26
CA GLU A 66 -15.42 4.24 11.22
C GLU A 66 -16.23 4.52 9.96
N VAL A 67 -15.94 5.60 9.29
CA VAL A 67 -16.52 5.93 7.99
C VAL A 67 -15.42 6.13 6.98
N GLY A 68 -15.33 5.23 6.01
CA GLY A 68 -14.44 5.32 4.86
C GLY A 68 -15.21 5.79 3.63
N SER A 69 -14.80 6.89 3.00
CA SER A 69 -15.34 7.36 1.72
C SER A 69 -14.25 7.31 0.66
N ASN A 70 -14.59 6.87 -0.55
CA ASN A 70 -13.69 6.81 -1.68
C ASN A 70 -14.32 7.47 -2.90
N ALA A 71 -13.59 8.37 -3.54
CA ALA A 71 -13.92 8.93 -4.83
C ALA A 71 -12.78 8.67 -5.81
N GLU A 72 -13.10 8.21 -7.02
CA GLU A 72 -12.11 7.86 -8.03
C GLU A 72 -12.57 8.32 -9.41
N PHE A 73 -11.64 8.86 -10.18
CA PHE A 73 -11.79 9.16 -11.59
C PHE A 73 -10.80 8.33 -12.40
N ASN A 74 -11.31 7.64 -13.41
CA ASN A 74 -10.52 6.79 -14.29
C ASN A 74 -10.72 7.19 -15.74
N ILE A 75 -9.63 7.09 -16.50
CA ILE A 75 -9.59 7.17 -17.94
C ILE A 75 -8.97 5.87 -18.45
N ASP A 76 -9.71 5.08 -19.19
CA ASP A 76 -9.24 3.86 -19.83
C ASP A 76 -9.29 4.04 -21.35
N TYR A 77 -8.18 3.72 -22.00
CA TYR A 77 -8.06 3.69 -23.46
C TYR A 77 -7.58 2.32 -23.92
N SER A 78 -8.20 1.75 -24.94
CA SER A 78 -7.80 0.45 -25.47
C SER A 78 -7.92 0.40 -26.98
N SER A 79 -6.81 0.12 -27.65
CA SER A 79 -6.73 -0.10 -29.09
C SER A 79 -5.99 -1.40 -29.40
N GLN A 80 -5.85 -1.72 -30.69
CA GLN A 80 -5.18 -2.96 -31.13
C GLN A 80 -3.77 -3.13 -30.57
N TYR A 81 -2.99 -2.06 -30.50
CA TYR A 81 -1.57 -2.11 -30.10
C TYR A 81 -1.27 -1.47 -28.76
N PHE A 82 -2.17 -0.63 -28.27
CA PHE A 82 -1.95 0.14 -27.06
C PHE A 82 -3.18 0.07 -26.14
N SER A 83 -2.93 -0.14 -24.86
CA SER A 83 -3.93 0.08 -23.81
C SER A 83 -3.30 0.91 -22.71
N GLY A 84 -4.04 1.88 -22.19
CA GLY A 84 -3.58 2.74 -21.10
C GLY A 84 -4.68 3.03 -20.11
N ARG A 85 -4.28 3.29 -18.89
CA ARG A 85 -5.15 3.74 -17.81
C ARG A 85 -4.50 4.89 -17.07
N ALA A 86 -5.30 5.90 -16.74
CA ALA A 86 -4.96 6.94 -15.79
C ALA A 86 -6.07 6.99 -14.73
N ALA A 87 -5.68 7.02 -13.46
CA ALA A 87 -6.59 7.14 -12.35
C ALA A 87 -6.11 8.20 -11.36
N ALA A 88 -7.06 8.95 -10.78
CA ALA A 88 -6.85 9.79 -9.63
C ALA A 88 -7.88 9.42 -8.56
N PHE A 89 -7.46 9.31 -7.31
CA PHE A 89 -8.33 8.91 -6.23
C PHE A 89 -8.16 9.77 -4.98
N TYR A 90 -9.24 9.85 -4.23
CA TYR A 90 -9.30 10.50 -2.93
C TYR A 90 -10.08 9.62 -1.97
N GLN A 91 -9.48 9.33 -0.82
CA GLN A 91 -10.09 8.55 0.25
C GLN A 91 -10.11 9.38 1.53
N ALA A 92 -11.23 9.33 2.23
CA ALA A 92 -11.39 9.92 3.54
C ALA A 92 -11.71 8.83 4.54
N LEU A 93 -11.01 8.80 5.66
CA LEU A 93 -11.26 7.89 6.77
C LEU A 93 -11.49 8.71 8.04
N ASP A 94 -12.71 8.69 8.52
CA ASP A 94 -13.15 9.41 9.71
C ASP A 94 -13.44 8.43 10.84
N ASN A 95 -13.23 8.87 12.08
CA ASN A 95 -13.44 8.07 13.30
C ASN A 95 -12.64 6.75 13.31
N PHE A 96 -11.44 6.71 12.73
CA PHE A 96 -10.62 5.50 12.71
C PHE A 96 -10.46 4.93 14.12
N ILE A 97 -10.73 3.63 14.28
CA ILE A 97 -10.58 2.92 15.55
C ILE A 97 -9.17 2.34 15.60
N SER A 98 -8.27 3.02 16.30
CA SER A 98 -6.92 2.55 16.48
C SER A 98 -6.85 1.43 17.51
N GLN A 99 -6.17 0.34 17.16
CA GLN A 99 -5.88 -0.74 18.10
C GLN A 99 -4.76 -0.36 19.07
N TYR A 100 -4.04 0.73 18.80
CA TYR A 100 -3.03 1.27 19.71
C TYR A 100 -3.71 1.97 20.90
N ALA A 101 -3.96 1.19 21.95
CA ALA A 101 -4.66 1.66 23.12
C ALA A 101 -3.77 2.52 24.01
N GLN A 102 -4.22 3.73 24.31
CA GLN A 102 -3.66 4.50 25.43
C GLN A 102 -4.37 4.10 26.71
N ASN A 103 -3.62 3.78 27.76
CA ASN A 103 -4.17 3.35 29.05
C ASN A 103 -5.16 2.17 28.93
N LEU A 104 -4.89 1.21 28.06
CA LEU A 104 -5.75 0.04 27.82
C LEU A 104 -7.14 0.38 27.26
N ILE A 105 -7.34 1.58 26.71
CA ILE A 105 -8.62 2.01 26.14
C ILE A 105 -8.46 2.24 24.64
N VAL A 106 -9.14 1.44 23.84
CA VAL A 106 -9.28 1.62 22.39
C VAL A 106 -10.32 2.69 22.09
N THR A 107 -9.97 3.67 21.30
CA THR A 107 -10.82 4.82 20.97
C THR A 107 -10.70 5.19 19.49
N ASN A 108 -11.60 6.04 19.02
CA ASN A 108 -11.44 6.66 17.72
C ASN A 108 -10.30 7.67 17.76
N LEU A 109 -9.52 7.74 16.68
CA LEU A 109 -8.61 8.86 16.46
C LEU A 109 -9.40 10.15 16.29
N SER A 110 -8.92 11.22 16.92
CA SER A 110 -9.52 12.55 16.81
C SER A 110 -9.25 13.22 15.46
N GLN A 111 -8.28 12.69 14.71
CA GLN A 111 -7.87 13.23 13.42
C GLN A 111 -8.49 12.44 12.27
N ALA A 112 -9.00 13.17 11.29
CA ALA A 112 -9.39 12.58 10.04
C ALA A 112 -8.15 12.25 9.19
N ILE A 113 -8.18 11.09 8.53
CA ILE A 113 -7.13 10.64 7.62
C ILE A 113 -7.63 10.85 6.20
N ARG A 114 -6.76 11.38 5.34
CA ARG A 114 -7.03 11.63 3.93
C ARG A 114 -5.93 11.00 3.10
N ILE A 115 -6.30 10.20 2.13
CA ILE A 115 -5.38 9.52 1.23
C ILE A 115 -5.77 9.91 -0.18
N TYR A 116 -4.84 10.49 -0.91
CA TYR A 116 -5.04 10.80 -2.32
C TYR A 116 -3.85 10.35 -3.13
N GLY A 117 -4.06 10.17 -4.42
CA GLY A 117 -3.00 9.68 -5.27
C GLY A 117 -3.41 9.59 -6.72
N TYR A 118 -2.46 9.12 -7.52
CA TYR A 118 -2.66 8.83 -8.91
C TYR A 118 -1.95 7.55 -9.33
N GLU A 119 -2.47 6.96 -10.39
CA GLU A 119 -1.87 5.84 -11.11
C GLU A 119 -2.00 6.11 -12.60
N VAL A 120 -0.90 6.04 -13.34
CA VAL A 120 -0.89 6.14 -14.79
C VAL A 120 -0.05 5.01 -15.34
N GLY A 121 -0.60 4.27 -16.31
CA GLY A 121 0.12 3.17 -16.92
C GLY A 121 -0.36 2.89 -18.33
N GLY A 122 0.49 2.22 -19.09
CA GLY A 122 0.15 1.80 -20.44
C GLY A 122 0.92 0.57 -20.86
N THR A 123 0.30 -0.17 -21.77
CA THR A 123 0.89 -1.37 -22.37
C THR A 123 0.85 -1.24 -23.87
N PHE A 124 2.00 -1.34 -24.49
CA PHE A 124 2.15 -1.46 -25.94
C PHE A 124 2.43 -2.92 -26.30
N ARG A 125 1.74 -3.43 -27.36
CA ARG A 125 1.88 -4.82 -27.82
C ARG A 125 2.11 -4.87 -29.32
N TYR A 126 3.16 -5.55 -29.75
CA TYR A 126 3.45 -5.73 -31.17
C TYR A 126 4.31 -6.99 -31.40
N LYS A 127 3.86 -7.87 -32.32
CA LYS A 127 4.60 -9.07 -32.79
C LYS A 127 5.30 -9.88 -31.68
N GLY A 128 4.59 -10.18 -30.59
CA GLY A 128 5.14 -10.97 -29.48
C GLY A 128 5.91 -10.16 -28.43
N VAL A 129 6.15 -8.88 -28.67
CA VAL A 129 6.70 -7.94 -27.68
C VAL A 129 5.55 -7.26 -26.94
N SER A 130 5.66 -7.14 -25.63
CA SER A 130 4.78 -6.33 -24.79
C SER A 130 5.62 -5.46 -23.84
N LEU A 131 5.45 -4.15 -23.93
CA LEU A 131 6.07 -3.18 -23.03
C LEU A 131 4.96 -2.58 -22.14
N ASN A 132 5.09 -2.78 -20.84
CA ASN A 132 4.24 -2.13 -19.85
C ASN A 132 5.05 -1.09 -19.08
N VAL A 133 4.53 0.11 -18.94
CA VAL A 133 5.10 1.18 -18.14
C VAL A 133 4.04 1.76 -17.23
N GLY A 134 4.44 2.12 -16.00
CA GLY A 134 3.52 2.71 -15.04
C GLY A 134 4.24 3.63 -14.06
N ILE A 135 3.49 4.60 -13.56
CA ILE A 135 3.87 5.47 -12.45
C ILE A 135 2.70 5.60 -11.51
N SER A 136 2.97 5.55 -10.22
CA SER A 136 1.97 5.80 -9.18
C SER A 136 2.57 6.54 -7.99
N ARG A 137 1.71 7.24 -7.26
CA ARG A 137 2.06 7.84 -5.99
C ARG A 137 0.82 7.98 -5.11
N THR A 138 1.02 7.80 -3.80
CA THR A 138 -0.01 7.96 -2.77
C THR A 138 0.50 8.90 -1.68
N TRP A 139 -0.39 9.79 -1.22
CA TRP A 139 -0.14 10.74 -0.14
C TRP A 139 -1.15 10.51 0.99
N PRO A 140 -0.85 9.69 1.98
CA PRO A 140 -1.63 9.62 3.21
C PRO A 140 -1.33 10.86 4.06
N THR A 141 -2.37 11.59 4.45
CA THR A 141 -2.25 12.85 5.18
C THR A 141 -3.18 12.90 6.38
N THR A 142 -2.77 13.63 7.39
CA THR A 142 -3.60 14.03 8.52
C THR A 142 -3.17 15.41 9.00
N ARG A 143 -4.11 16.25 9.46
CA ARG A 143 -3.84 17.63 9.89
C ARG A 143 -3.07 18.47 8.87
N GLY A 144 -3.19 18.18 7.57
CA GLY A 144 -2.46 18.87 6.49
C GLY A 144 -1.01 18.44 6.28
N TYR A 145 -0.52 17.45 7.03
CA TYR A 145 0.82 16.86 6.88
C TYR A 145 0.75 15.48 6.30
N LEU A 146 1.82 15.04 5.61
CA LEU A 146 2.01 13.62 5.34
C LEU A 146 2.03 12.86 6.66
N MET A 147 1.49 11.66 6.65
CA MET A 147 1.57 10.78 7.82
C MET A 147 2.97 10.19 7.95
N ALA A 148 3.45 10.09 9.18
CA ALA A 148 4.51 9.16 9.50
C ALA A 148 3.99 7.72 9.30
N ASP A 149 4.91 6.76 9.11
CA ASP A 149 4.52 5.38 8.90
C ASP A 149 3.72 4.81 10.07
N SER A 150 2.70 4.06 9.74
CA SER A 150 1.79 3.44 10.68
C SER A 150 1.57 1.99 10.34
N TYR A 151 1.58 1.10 11.33
CA TYR A 151 1.27 -0.31 11.15
C TYR A 151 -0.18 -0.58 10.75
N GLU A 152 -1.09 0.30 11.15
CA GLU A 152 -2.53 0.12 10.93
C GLU A 152 -3.01 0.80 9.65
N LEU A 153 -2.19 1.67 9.08
CA LEU A 153 -2.57 2.53 7.97
C LEU A 153 -1.51 2.50 6.86
N ALA A 154 -1.70 3.33 5.85
CA ALA A 154 -0.78 3.42 4.73
C ALA A 154 0.55 4.08 5.11
N ALA A 155 1.64 3.62 4.51
CA ALA A 155 2.93 4.27 4.54
C ALA A 155 3.04 5.30 3.41
N SER A 156 3.67 6.45 3.67
CA SER A 156 4.04 7.40 2.63
C SER A 156 5.15 6.84 1.75
N THR A 157 4.97 6.88 0.43
CA THR A 157 5.97 6.41 -0.53
C THR A 157 6.34 7.49 -1.53
N GLY A 158 7.53 7.41 -2.10
CA GLY A 158 7.91 8.21 -3.27
C GLY A 158 7.13 7.81 -4.52
N ASN A 159 7.48 8.41 -5.66
CA ASN A 159 6.96 7.93 -6.94
C ASN A 159 7.46 6.51 -7.20
N VAL A 160 6.54 5.63 -7.56
CA VAL A 160 6.82 4.24 -7.94
C VAL A 160 6.72 4.14 -9.45
N PHE A 161 7.82 3.76 -10.11
CA PHE A 161 7.87 3.49 -11.54
C PHE A 161 8.00 1.99 -11.75
N ILE A 162 7.23 1.47 -12.69
CA ILE A 162 7.28 0.07 -13.11
C ILE A 162 7.53 0.04 -14.63
N ILE A 163 8.51 -0.75 -15.05
CA ILE A 163 8.78 -1.03 -16.46
C ILE A 163 8.86 -2.54 -16.61
N LYS A 164 7.99 -3.11 -17.44
CA LYS A 164 8.00 -4.54 -17.75
C LYS A 164 8.07 -4.76 -19.24
N LEU A 165 9.07 -5.48 -19.68
CA LEU A 165 9.26 -5.91 -21.07
C LEU A 165 9.07 -7.42 -21.15
N ASP A 166 8.11 -7.86 -21.92
CA ASP A 166 7.88 -9.27 -22.24
C ASP A 166 8.17 -9.54 -23.72
N TYR A 167 8.79 -10.67 -23.99
CA TYR A 167 8.98 -11.15 -25.35
C TYR A 167 8.65 -12.63 -25.46
N THR A 168 7.68 -12.95 -26.27
CA THR A 168 7.35 -14.33 -26.61
C THR A 168 8.02 -14.72 -27.92
N ILE A 169 8.99 -15.64 -27.86
CA ILE A 169 9.72 -16.10 -29.02
C ILE A 169 8.78 -16.92 -29.91
N PRO A 170 8.54 -16.48 -31.15
CA PRO A 170 7.60 -17.16 -32.04
C PRO A 170 7.96 -18.64 -32.23
N LYS A 171 6.94 -19.50 -32.24
CA LYS A 171 7.03 -20.95 -32.49
C LYS A 171 7.77 -21.79 -31.43
N THR A 172 8.45 -21.25 -30.46
CA THR A 172 9.23 -22.00 -29.45
C THR A 172 8.42 -22.29 -28.17
N GLY A 173 7.45 -21.43 -27.83
CA GLY A 173 6.76 -21.47 -26.54
C GLY A 173 7.55 -20.86 -25.40
N ILE A 174 8.67 -20.18 -25.70
CA ILE A 174 9.49 -19.48 -24.71
C ILE A 174 8.98 -18.04 -24.57
N ASN A 175 8.77 -17.62 -23.34
CA ASN A 175 8.52 -16.23 -22.95
C ASN A 175 9.65 -15.76 -22.03
N LEU A 176 10.20 -14.60 -22.35
CA LEU A 176 11.19 -13.91 -21.55
C LEU A 176 10.57 -12.62 -21.03
N ALA A 177 10.75 -12.32 -19.74
CA ALA A 177 10.27 -11.06 -19.20
C ALA A 177 11.32 -10.41 -18.29
N TRP A 178 11.41 -9.10 -18.41
CA TRP A 178 12.22 -8.24 -17.56
C TRP A 178 11.29 -7.26 -16.84
N LEU A 179 11.39 -7.17 -15.52
CA LEU A 179 10.64 -6.25 -14.68
C LEU A 179 11.59 -5.40 -13.86
N SER A 180 11.50 -4.08 -14.00
CA SER A 180 12.18 -3.13 -13.12
C SER A 180 11.18 -2.30 -12.34
N ARG A 181 11.43 -2.11 -11.04
CA ARG A 181 10.71 -1.21 -10.15
C ARG A 181 11.69 -0.19 -9.59
N PHE A 182 11.37 1.07 -9.73
CA PHE A 182 12.12 2.19 -9.16
C PHE A 182 11.21 2.98 -8.22
N VAL A 183 11.74 3.34 -7.07
CA VAL A 183 11.02 4.16 -6.09
C VAL A 183 11.89 5.35 -5.74
N THR A 184 11.36 6.56 -5.87
CA THR A 184 12.12 7.76 -5.50
C THR A 184 12.23 7.91 -3.99
N GLY A 185 13.33 8.47 -3.51
CA GLY A 185 13.49 8.77 -2.09
C GLY A 185 12.47 9.80 -1.59
N LEU A 186 12.19 9.76 -0.31
CA LEU A 186 11.39 10.71 0.43
C LEU A 186 12.16 11.25 1.62
N ASP A 187 12.07 12.58 1.81
CA ASP A 187 12.55 13.27 3.00
C ASP A 187 11.46 14.28 3.40
N TYR A 188 10.80 14.07 4.54
CA TYR A 188 9.63 14.85 4.93
C TYR A 188 9.40 14.85 6.43
N CYS A 189 8.59 15.80 6.89
CA CYS A 189 8.06 15.81 8.25
C CYS A 189 6.70 15.14 8.27
N GLY A 190 6.63 13.93 8.86
CA GLY A 190 5.42 13.15 8.99
C GLY A 190 4.72 13.40 10.32
N PHE A 191 3.39 13.48 10.29
CA PHE A 191 2.60 13.53 11.53
C PHE A 191 2.40 12.11 12.05
N ASP A 192 2.89 11.85 13.27
CA ASP A 192 2.69 10.57 13.94
C ASP A 192 1.37 10.59 14.71
N ILE A 193 0.44 9.74 14.28
CA ILE A 193 -0.90 9.64 14.87
C ILE A 193 -0.91 8.98 16.26
N TYR A 194 0.15 8.27 16.62
CA TYR A 194 0.28 7.58 17.90
C TYR A 194 1.06 8.38 18.95
N LEU A 195 1.76 9.43 18.54
CA LEU A 195 2.56 10.27 19.42
C LEU A 195 2.04 11.71 19.51
N PRO A 196 0.75 11.92 19.86
CA PRO A 196 0.16 13.26 19.88
C PRO A 196 0.90 14.22 20.82
N ASN A 197 1.59 13.69 21.84
CA ASN A 197 2.35 14.47 22.83
C ASN A 197 3.85 14.51 22.52
N TYR A 198 4.29 14.02 21.35
CA TYR A 198 5.70 14.08 20.96
C TYR A 198 6.16 15.53 20.76
N GLY A 199 7.21 15.90 21.46
CA GLY A 199 7.73 17.27 21.53
C GLY A 199 7.34 18.02 22.79
N THR A 200 6.68 17.37 23.76
CA THR A 200 6.48 17.90 25.12
C THR A 200 7.72 17.67 25.98
N ALA A 201 7.74 18.25 27.18
CA ALA A 201 8.82 18.01 28.16
C ALA A 201 8.93 16.53 28.57
N GLU A 202 7.80 15.78 28.57
CA GLU A 202 7.76 14.36 28.91
C GLU A 202 8.24 13.46 27.75
N LYS A 203 8.03 13.89 26.52
CA LYS A 203 8.45 13.22 25.29
C LYS A 203 9.19 14.20 24.39
N PRO A 204 10.44 14.57 24.71
CA PRO A 204 11.17 15.56 23.96
C PRO A 204 11.50 15.07 22.54
N LYS A 205 11.50 16.01 21.60
CA LYS A 205 11.95 15.76 20.23
C LYS A 205 13.43 15.46 20.18
N THR A 206 13.81 14.62 19.21
CA THR A 206 15.23 14.43 18.91
C THR A 206 15.84 15.70 18.32
N PRO A 207 17.16 15.93 18.43
CA PRO A 207 17.83 17.04 17.76
C PRO A 207 17.56 17.09 16.24
N THR A 208 17.47 15.93 15.59
CA THR A 208 17.16 15.84 14.16
C THR A 208 15.75 16.30 13.85
N ASP A 209 14.74 15.94 14.66
CA ASP A 209 13.36 16.38 14.46
C ASP A 209 13.22 17.89 14.68
N LEU A 210 13.90 18.42 15.69
CA LEU A 210 13.92 19.89 15.93
C LEU A 210 14.55 20.64 14.78
N ALA A 211 15.67 20.16 14.24
CA ALA A 211 16.39 20.80 13.14
C ALA A 211 15.61 20.73 11.82
N LYS A 212 14.91 19.62 11.56
CA LYS A 212 14.23 19.35 10.28
C LYS A 212 12.76 19.77 10.30
N CYS A 213 12.03 19.50 11.40
CA CYS A 213 10.58 19.66 11.51
C CYS A 213 10.14 20.73 12.52
N GLY A 214 11.08 21.43 13.13
CA GLY A 214 10.78 22.46 14.13
C GLY A 214 10.12 21.93 15.40
N SER A 215 9.55 22.83 16.19
CA SER A 215 8.98 22.53 17.52
C SER A 215 7.54 21.98 17.49
N GLN A 216 6.90 21.87 16.32
CA GLN A 216 5.50 21.45 16.24
C GLN A 216 5.29 20.03 16.79
N LEU A 217 4.31 19.88 17.71
CA LEU A 217 3.98 18.61 18.34
C LEU A 217 3.52 17.54 17.32
N GLY A 218 3.97 16.31 17.52
CA GLY A 218 3.58 15.17 16.69
C GLY A 218 4.27 15.08 15.33
N LEU A 219 5.11 16.05 14.92
CA LEU A 219 5.91 15.94 13.71
C LEU A 219 7.23 15.23 13.98
N VAL A 220 7.52 14.22 13.18
CA VAL A 220 8.77 13.45 13.18
C VAL A 220 9.43 13.53 11.79
N HIS A 221 10.74 13.58 11.75
CA HIS A 221 11.48 13.56 10.50
C HIS A 221 11.55 12.14 9.96
N MET A 222 11.09 11.96 8.72
CA MET A 222 11.07 10.70 8.00
C MET A 222 12.00 10.77 6.81
N HIS A 223 12.96 9.86 6.75
CA HIS A 223 13.85 9.69 5.61
C HIS A 223 13.75 8.28 5.06
N LYS A 224 13.31 8.16 3.81
CA LYS A 224 13.20 6.89 3.09
C LYS A 224 14.06 6.93 1.84
N PRO A 225 15.13 6.13 1.77
CA PRO A 225 15.96 6.11 0.58
C PRO A 225 15.19 5.57 -0.62
N GLY A 226 15.49 6.11 -1.80
CA GLY A 226 15.03 5.55 -3.05
C GLY A 226 15.77 4.26 -3.40
N TYR A 227 15.16 3.41 -4.22
CA TYR A 227 15.77 2.20 -4.70
C TYR A 227 15.31 1.82 -6.11
N GLY A 228 16.08 0.95 -6.77
CA GLY A 228 15.71 0.29 -8.00
C GLY A 228 16.02 -1.18 -7.91
N VAL A 229 15.07 -2.04 -8.28
CA VAL A 229 15.24 -3.49 -8.30
C VAL A 229 14.72 -4.05 -9.61
N SER A 230 15.40 -5.09 -10.12
CA SER A 230 15.03 -5.74 -11.36
C SER A 230 14.96 -7.25 -11.20
N ASN A 231 13.97 -7.84 -11.87
CA ASN A 231 13.72 -9.28 -11.90
C ASN A 231 13.72 -9.76 -13.36
N PHE A 232 14.14 -11.01 -13.56
CA PHE A 232 14.11 -11.66 -14.85
C PHE A 232 13.36 -12.97 -14.77
N TYR A 233 12.55 -13.25 -15.79
CA TYR A 233 11.67 -14.42 -15.86
C TYR A 233 11.88 -15.15 -17.18
N ILE A 234 11.97 -16.48 -17.11
CA ILE A 234 11.98 -17.37 -18.27
C ILE A 234 10.85 -18.38 -18.06
N ASN A 235 9.95 -18.46 -19.02
CA ASN A 235 8.90 -19.46 -19.02
C ASN A 235 8.95 -20.22 -20.34
N TRP A 236 8.86 -21.54 -20.28
CA TRP A 236 8.75 -22.38 -21.45
C TRP A 236 7.53 -23.28 -21.34
N SER A 237 6.62 -23.15 -22.32
CA SER A 237 5.45 -23.97 -22.50
C SER A 237 5.44 -24.47 -23.93
N PRO A 238 5.88 -25.72 -24.19
CA PRO A 238 5.97 -26.28 -25.54
C PRO A 238 4.61 -26.30 -26.24
N LYS A 239 4.61 -26.08 -27.54
CA LYS A 239 3.39 -26.11 -28.35
C LYS A 239 2.76 -27.50 -28.36
N THR A 240 1.45 -27.55 -28.66
CA THR A 240 0.61 -28.76 -28.65
C THR A 240 1.11 -29.91 -29.53
N LYS A 241 1.94 -29.64 -30.55
CA LYS A 241 2.56 -30.67 -31.42
C LYS A 241 3.91 -31.20 -30.89
N SER A 242 4.41 -30.69 -29.76
CA SER A 242 5.66 -31.18 -29.17
C SER A 242 5.43 -32.44 -28.36
N ARG A 243 6.43 -33.34 -28.33
CA ARG A 243 6.46 -34.50 -27.39
C ARG A 243 6.45 -34.07 -25.90
N TRP A 244 6.74 -32.81 -25.64
CA TRP A 244 6.74 -32.16 -24.31
C TRP A 244 5.43 -31.41 -24.02
N LYS A 245 4.36 -31.69 -24.78
CA LYS A 245 3.05 -31.10 -24.56
C LYS A 245 2.63 -31.32 -23.11
N GLY A 246 2.15 -30.26 -22.48
CA GLY A 246 1.73 -30.26 -21.07
C GLY A 246 2.84 -29.91 -20.07
N LEU A 247 4.12 -29.90 -20.49
CA LEU A 247 5.22 -29.46 -19.63
C LEU A 247 5.24 -27.92 -19.54
N LEU A 248 5.42 -27.40 -18.34
CA LEU A 248 5.71 -25.98 -18.06
C LEU A 248 6.99 -25.92 -17.23
N LEU A 249 7.97 -25.18 -17.72
CA LEU A 249 9.18 -24.84 -16.97
C LEU A 249 9.22 -23.34 -16.73
N SER A 250 9.44 -22.95 -15.49
CA SER A 250 9.63 -21.55 -15.10
C SER A 250 10.94 -21.37 -14.34
N ALA A 251 11.64 -20.30 -14.65
CA ALA A 251 12.77 -19.80 -13.87
C ALA A 251 12.54 -18.31 -13.55
N VAL A 252 12.64 -17.97 -12.29
CA VAL A 252 12.49 -16.61 -11.79
C VAL A 252 13.78 -16.21 -11.09
N PHE A 253 14.35 -15.11 -11.50
CA PHE A 253 15.52 -14.49 -10.89
C PHE A 253 15.12 -13.13 -10.32
N ASN A 254 14.99 -13.06 -9.01
CA ASN A 254 14.63 -11.82 -8.31
C ASN A 254 15.87 -11.06 -7.92
N ASN A 255 15.75 -9.73 -7.95
CA ASN A 255 16.82 -8.81 -7.56
C ASN A 255 18.15 -9.18 -8.23
N VAL A 256 18.14 -9.25 -9.58
CA VAL A 256 19.28 -9.74 -10.38
C VAL A 256 20.57 -8.98 -10.15
N PHE A 257 20.52 -7.74 -9.66
CA PHE A 257 21.68 -6.94 -9.32
C PHE A 257 22.10 -7.03 -7.85
N ASN A 258 21.48 -7.93 -7.09
CA ASN A 258 21.72 -8.11 -5.65
C ASN A 258 21.69 -6.78 -4.86
N LYS A 259 20.73 -5.91 -5.17
CA LYS A 259 20.61 -4.62 -4.53
C LYS A 259 20.10 -4.80 -3.09
N PHE A 260 20.83 -4.25 -2.11
CA PHE A 260 20.31 -4.09 -0.77
C PHE A 260 19.29 -2.94 -0.74
N TYR A 261 18.08 -3.20 -0.29
CA TYR A 261 17.04 -2.18 -0.13
C TYR A 261 16.00 -2.58 0.92
N VAL A 262 15.28 -1.58 1.38
CA VAL A 262 14.08 -1.73 2.23
C VAL A 262 12.92 -1.15 1.43
N ASP A 263 11.82 -1.91 1.32
CA ASP A 263 10.62 -1.39 0.67
C ASP A 263 10.03 -0.24 1.51
N GLN A 264 9.70 0.87 0.86
CA GLN A 264 9.15 2.05 1.56
C GLN A 264 7.75 1.81 2.12
N THR A 265 7.07 0.72 1.74
CA THR A 265 5.79 0.29 2.32
C THR A 265 5.99 -0.55 3.57
N SER A 266 7.19 -1.09 3.80
CA SER A 266 7.52 -1.74 5.07
C SER A 266 7.53 -0.68 6.18
N PRO A 267 6.74 -0.87 7.25
CA PRO A 267 6.70 0.12 8.31
C PRO A 267 8.09 0.26 8.93
N TYR A 268 8.62 1.47 8.87
CA TYR A 268 9.81 1.82 9.63
C TYR A 268 9.40 1.91 11.09
N VAL A 269 9.81 0.92 11.89
CA VAL A 269 9.54 0.93 13.32
C VAL A 269 10.33 2.06 13.96
N MET A 270 9.74 3.24 14.00
CA MET A 270 10.21 4.34 14.80
C MET A 270 9.74 4.10 16.22
N SER A 271 10.57 3.54 17.08
CA SER A 271 10.39 3.69 18.53
C SER A 271 11.24 4.88 18.96
N PRO A 272 10.65 6.01 19.32
CA PRO A 272 11.38 7.15 19.84
C PRO A 272 12.06 6.87 21.18
N ASP A 273 11.68 5.77 21.85
CA ASP A 273 12.14 5.40 23.19
C ASP A 273 13.46 4.60 23.20
N MET A 274 14.09 4.39 22.05
CA MET A 274 15.40 3.73 21.99
C MET A 274 16.49 4.65 21.46
N PRO A 275 17.24 5.33 22.34
CA PRO A 275 18.35 6.20 21.92
C PRO A 275 19.40 5.39 21.14
N GLY A 276 19.88 5.97 20.03
CA GLY A 276 21.05 5.45 19.30
C GLY A 276 20.79 4.39 18.23
N THR A 277 19.54 4.13 17.83
CA THR A 277 19.24 3.21 16.73
C THR A 277 18.68 3.99 15.54
N ASP A 278 19.43 4.03 14.42
CA ASP A 278 18.93 4.52 13.14
C ASP A 278 17.66 3.74 12.75
N ALA A 279 16.62 4.44 12.33
CA ALA A 279 15.37 3.83 11.85
C ALA A 279 15.64 2.79 10.74
N VAL A 280 16.65 3.00 9.91
CA VAL A 280 17.11 2.08 8.86
C VAL A 280 17.60 0.73 9.43
N LYS A 281 18.15 0.71 10.64
CA LYS A 281 18.63 -0.55 11.25
C LYS A 281 17.52 -1.49 11.74
N ARG A 282 16.27 -1.00 11.78
CA ARG A 282 15.11 -1.81 12.22
C ARG A 282 14.18 -2.18 11.08
N ALA A 283 14.36 -1.58 9.91
CA ALA A 283 13.59 -1.95 8.75
C ALA A 283 14.00 -3.34 8.27
N ILE A 284 13.02 -4.17 7.95
CA ILE A 284 13.27 -5.49 7.37
C ILE A 284 13.74 -5.27 5.93
N ALA A 285 14.99 -5.61 5.68
CA ALA A 285 15.54 -5.57 4.32
C ALA A 285 14.88 -6.64 3.46
N GLU A 286 14.63 -6.28 2.21
CA GLU A 286 14.15 -7.23 1.22
C GLU A 286 15.26 -8.24 0.86
N PRO A 287 14.88 -9.48 0.46
CA PRO A 287 15.83 -10.47 0.05
C PRO A 287 16.77 -9.96 -1.06
N GLY A 288 18.04 -10.29 -0.94
CA GLY A 288 19.02 -10.11 -2.02
C GLY A 288 18.68 -10.97 -3.24
N PHE A 289 19.65 -11.17 -4.12
CA PHE A 289 19.47 -12.06 -5.27
C PHE A 289 18.94 -13.43 -4.82
N ASN A 290 17.89 -13.89 -5.46
CA ASN A 290 17.36 -15.23 -5.26
C ASN A 290 16.80 -15.79 -6.57
N ALA A 291 16.80 -17.11 -6.71
CA ALA A 291 16.26 -17.79 -7.87
C ALA A 291 15.27 -18.89 -7.46
N ARG A 292 14.20 -19.02 -8.23
CA ARG A 292 13.21 -20.08 -8.10
C ARG A 292 13.02 -20.80 -9.43
N PHE A 293 12.98 -22.11 -9.38
CA PHE A 293 12.70 -22.97 -10.53
C PHE A 293 11.43 -23.77 -10.26
N GLU A 294 10.58 -23.86 -11.24
CA GLU A 294 9.31 -24.59 -11.18
C GLU A 294 9.15 -25.48 -12.39
N VAL A 295 8.71 -26.71 -12.16
CA VAL A 295 8.34 -27.68 -13.19
C VAL A 295 6.91 -28.12 -12.91
N ALA A 296 6.03 -27.92 -13.87
CA ALA A 296 4.65 -28.38 -13.82
C ALA A 296 4.30 -29.19 -15.06
N TYR A 297 3.43 -30.19 -14.91
CA TYR A 297 2.95 -31.01 -16.03
C TYR A 297 1.43 -31.11 -15.98
N LYS A 298 0.79 -30.81 -17.10
CA LYS A 298 -0.65 -30.92 -17.30
C LYS A 298 -0.94 -32.08 -18.25
N TRP A 299 -1.59 -33.10 -17.73
CA TRP A 299 -2.08 -34.29 -18.51
C TRP A 299 -3.21 -33.93 -19.47
#